data_edd00442477779fdbf062ad1a9cf4be0
#
_entry.id   edd00442477779fdbf062ad1a9cf4be0
#
_cell.length_a   1.000
_cell.length_b   1.000
_cell.length_c   1.000
_cell.angle_alpha   90.00
_cell.angle_beta   90.00
_cell.angle_gamma   90.00
#
_symmetry.space_group_name_H-M   'P 1'
#
loop_
_entity.id
_entity.type
_entity.pdbx_description
1 polymer ?
#
loop_
_entity_poly.entity_id
_entity_poly.type
_entity_poly.pdbx_seq_one_letter_code
_entity_poly.pdbx_strand_id
1 'polypeptide(L)'
;MKRRTRAILGGAAGLAAYYGLPYLLVQVVGLGLVREGRRSHYDLALTFDDGPDPSTTPAVLNALAAVGARATFFVVVDKAEAHPDLIARMLSAGHQVELHAVKHRHTWLRSPWGALLEPRRGAARLSKVLGHPVRYHRPPHGAYTLATVLGQRWAGLTGAHWSVESRDWHPDFSAQAVRGRVLSRSRPGAVTVMHDAGPGAAKTVVALPALLSELQARGYTFHPLSTLPGLAPLGRAGLLRRISGITDLIFDRLSHIEPVTQRADNAFRVGVTRLPFGPITLRTGQVIEKGAKVLDLHVRSDHMVDFGVKRGMRRATAWDLPWLADEITRRPDWKDAQGIYTLGTLTSLAAMFGFETYDLPSAEAQRLTRWANWLRRAYGTQEEANSARLSIIGMDAFLARYLGRGKDQAEGGPAPASRL
;
A
#
# COMPACT_ATOMS: atom_id res chain seq x y z
N MET A 1 -24.86 -26.79 -35.63
CA MET A 1 -24.78 -26.21 -34.26
C MET A 1 -23.37 -26.35 -33.62
N LYS A 2 -22.79 -27.54 -33.52
CA LYS A 2 -21.49 -27.77 -32.81
C LYS A 2 -20.28 -26.94 -33.35
N ARG A 3 -20.19 -26.64 -34.63
CA ARG A 3 -19.05 -25.90 -35.21
C ARG A 3 -19.13 -24.40 -34.92
N ARG A 4 -20.32 -23.79 -35.00
CA ARG A 4 -20.55 -22.38 -34.63
C ARG A 4 -20.32 -22.14 -33.14
N THR A 5 -20.80 -23.02 -32.27
CA THR A 5 -20.60 -22.94 -30.82
C THR A 5 -19.13 -23.02 -30.45
N ARG A 6 -18.34 -23.92 -31.10
CA ARG A 6 -16.88 -24.00 -30.89
C ARG A 6 -16.15 -22.74 -31.34
N ALA A 7 -16.55 -22.14 -32.47
CA ALA A 7 -15.94 -20.89 -32.93
C ALA A 7 -16.24 -19.71 -31.97
N ILE A 8 -17.48 -19.62 -31.47
CA ILE A 8 -17.85 -18.58 -30.47
C ILE A 8 -17.06 -18.77 -29.17
N LEU A 9 -16.99 -20.00 -28.66
CA LEU A 9 -16.22 -20.30 -27.44
C LEU A 9 -14.73 -20.03 -27.63
N GLY A 10 -14.15 -20.37 -28.79
CA GLY A 10 -12.77 -20.04 -29.13
C GLY A 10 -12.52 -18.53 -29.19
N GLY A 11 -13.42 -17.76 -29.77
CA GLY A 11 -13.35 -16.29 -29.80
C GLY A 11 -13.45 -15.67 -28.41
N ALA A 12 -14.39 -16.14 -27.59
CA ALA A 12 -14.52 -15.67 -26.20
C ALA A 12 -13.28 -16.00 -25.36
N ALA A 13 -12.73 -17.21 -25.50
CA ALA A 13 -11.47 -17.60 -24.82
C ALA A 13 -10.29 -16.73 -25.29
N GLY A 14 -10.20 -16.41 -26.59
CA GLY A 14 -9.20 -15.51 -27.14
C GLY A 14 -9.28 -14.09 -26.56
N LEU A 15 -10.49 -13.54 -26.46
CA LEU A 15 -10.72 -12.23 -25.83
C LEU A 15 -10.39 -12.25 -24.33
N ALA A 16 -10.78 -13.29 -23.62
CA ALA A 16 -10.45 -13.46 -22.20
C ALA A 16 -8.93 -13.56 -21.99
N ALA A 17 -8.22 -14.27 -22.85
CA ALA A 17 -6.76 -14.36 -22.79
C ALA A 17 -6.08 -13.02 -23.14
N TYR A 18 -6.61 -12.27 -24.08
CA TYR A 18 -6.01 -11.03 -24.56
C TYR A 18 -6.26 -9.84 -23.63
N TYR A 19 -7.47 -9.71 -23.07
CA TYR A 19 -7.87 -8.60 -22.20
C TYR A 19 -8.00 -9.02 -20.72
N GLY A 20 -8.70 -10.12 -20.47
CA GLY A 20 -9.09 -10.55 -19.12
C GLY A 20 -7.91 -11.00 -18.27
N LEU A 21 -7.02 -11.84 -18.81
CA LEU A 21 -5.82 -12.28 -18.06
C LEU A 21 -4.90 -11.12 -17.72
N PRO A 22 -4.50 -10.22 -18.64
CA PRO A 22 -3.70 -9.06 -18.30
C PRO A 22 -4.40 -8.11 -17.33
N TYR A 23 -5.70 -7.88 -17.48
CA TYR A 23 -6.47 -7.10 -16.53
C TYR A 23 -6.36 -7.69 -15.12
N LEU A 24 -6.67 -8.97 -14.96
CA LEU A 24 -6.64 -9.62 -13.65
C LEU A 24 -5.22 -9.73 -13.08
N LEU A 25 -4.29 -10.33 -13.83
CA LEU A 25 -2.97 -10.68 -13.31
C LEU A 25 -2.03 -9.47 -13.24
N VAL A 26 -2.08 -8.57 -14.22
CA VAL A 26 -1.17 -7.44 -14.30
C VAL A 26 -1.79 -6.20 -13.66
N GLN A 27 -2.97 -5.77 -14.09
CA GLN A 27 -3.56 -4.52 -13.62
C GLN A 27 -4.12 -4.63 -12.19
N VAL A 28 -4.89 -5.68 -11.86
CA VAL A 28 -5.48 -5.87 -10.53
C VAL A 28 -4.45 -6.45 -9.56
N VAL A 29 -3.86 -7.61 -9.88
CA VAL A 29 -2.86 -8.27 -9.03
C VAL A 29 -1.52 -7.53 -9.06
N GLY A 30 -1.14 -6.91 -10.19
CA GLY A 30 0.12 -6.17 -10.38
C GLY A 30 1.32 -7.06 -10.65
N LEU A 31 1.12 -8.27 -11.17
CA LEU A 31 2.19 -9.21 -11.47
C LEU A 31 3.18 -8.60 -12.48
N GLY A 32 4.46 -8.54 -12.10
CA GLY A 32 5.51 -7.93 -12.92
C GLY A 32 5.53 -6.41 -12.96
N LEU A 33 4.66 -5.73 -12.19
CA LEU A 33 4.64 -4.27 -12.07
C LEU A 33 5.27 -3.80 -10.76
N VAL A 34 5.89 -2.62 -10.80
CA VAL A 34 6.21 -1.85 -9.59
C VAL A 34 4.99 -1.02 -9.19
N ARG A 35 4.59 -1.07 -7.92
CA ARG A 35 3.40 -0.37 -7.39
C ARG A 35 3.62 0.29 -6.05
N GLU A 36 4.54 -0.20 -5.26
CA GLU A 36 4.89 0.33 -3.95
C GLU A 36 6.31 -0.09 -3.56
N GLY A 37 6.98 0.75 -2.79
CA GLY A 37 8.29 0.49 -2.20
C GLY A 37 8.19 -0.15 -0.83
N ARG A 38 9.30 -0.08 -0.08
CA ARG A 38 9.38 -0.59 1.30
C ARG A 38 8.57 0.29 2.25
N ARG A 39 7.86 -0.35 3.18
CA ARG A 39 7.02 0.34 4.16
C ARG A 39 7.73 0.71 5.47
N SER A 40 9.03 0.45 5.58
CA SER A 40 9.79 0.67 6.81
C SER A 40 10.16 2.13 7.12
N HIS A 41 10.03 3.03 6.13
CA HIS A 41 10.32 4.46 6.26
C HIS A 41 9.18 5.25 5.61
N TYR A 42 9.02 6.51 6.01
CA TYR A 42 8.00 7.40 5.46
C TYR A 42 8.42 7.94 4.08
N ASP A 43 8.87 7.02 3.19
CA ASP A 43 9.18 7.33 1.80
C ASP A 43 7.91 7.22 0.94
N LEU A 44 7.74 8.12 -0.02
CA LEU A 44 6.60 8.19 -0.93
C LEU A 44 7.06 8.63 -2.31
N ALA A 45 6.54 8.02 -3.38
CA ALA A 45 6.71 8.49 -4.73
C ALA A 45 5.44 9.20 -5.23
N LEU A 46 5.61 10.47 -5.59
CA LEU A 46 4.61 11.20 -6.36
C LEU A 46 4.87 10.96 -7.84
N THR A 47 3.83 10.59 -8.58
CA THR A 47 3.92 10.40 -10.02
C THR A 47 2.84 11.19 -10.73
N PHE A 48 3.19 11.80 -11.86
CA PHE A 48 2.31 12.62 -12.67
C PHE A 48 2.23 12.04 -14.07
N ASP A 49 1.04 11.90 -14.61
CA ASP A 49 0.76 11.33 -15.91
C ASP A 49 0.24 12.39 -16.89
N ASP A 50 0.26 12.09 -18.19
CA ASP A 50 -0.34 12.84 -19.30
C ASP A 50 0.43 14.07 -19.80
N GLY A 51 1.39 14.57 -19.05
CA GLY A 51 2.19 15.76 -19.41
C GLY A 51 3.22 15.54 -20.53
N PRO A 52 4.06 16.56 -20.79
CA PRO A 52 3.97 17.92 -20.25
C PRO A 52 2.82 18.74 -20.84
N ASP A 53 2.38 19.76 -20.10
CA ASP A 53 1.42 20.74 -20.56
C ASP A 53 1.89 22.15 -20.12
N PRO A 54 2.07 23.10 -21.07
CA PRO A 54 2.58 24.43 -20.74
C PRO A 54 1.72 25.24 -19.77
N SER A 55 0.43 24.90 -19.66
CA SER A 55 -0.51 25.62 -18.79
C SER A 55 -0.49 25.13 -17.35
N THR A 56 -0.12 23.87 -17.10
CA THR A 56 -0.27 23.23 -15.78
C THR A 56 1.03 22.64 -15.23
N THR A 57 1.85 22.00 -16.06
CA THR A 57 3.12 21.40 -15.62
C THR A 57 4.05 22.41 -14.90
N PRO A 58 4.21 23.69 -15.34
CA PRO A 58 5.03 24.66 -14.61
C PRO A 58 4.59 24.89 -13.17
N ALA A 59 3.28 24.92 -12.91
CA ALA A 59 2.73 25.09 -11.57
C ALA A 59 3.01 23.88 -10.68
N VAL A 60 2.91 22.67 -11.23
CA VAL A 60 3.28 21.42 -10.53
C VAL A 60 4.76 21.44 -10.15
N LEU A 61 5.65 21.80 -11.09
CA LEU A 61 7.09 21.91 -10.84
C LEU A 61 7.42 22.95 -9.76
N ASN A 62 6.74 24.10 -9.77
CA ASN A 62 6.92 25.13 -8.74
C ASN A 62 6.49 24.63 -7.36
N ALA A 63 5.36 23.93 -7.26
CA ALA A 63 4.89 23.39 -6.00
C ALA A 63 5.86 22.34 -5.43
N LEU A 64 6.41 21.46 -6.28
CA LEU A 64 7.42 20.48 -5.86
C LEU A 64 8.71 21.16 -5.41
N ALA A 65 9.19 22.17 -6.15
CA ALA A 65 10.40 22.92 -5.82
C ALA A 65 10.27 23.65 -4.47
N ALA A 66 9.09 24.20 -4.16
CA ALA A 66 8.85 24.92 -2.91
C ALA A 66 9.12 24.09 -1.65
N VAL A 67 9.04 22.75 -1.75
CA VAL A 67 9.27 21.82 -0.64
C VAL A 67 10.49 20.91 -0.88
N GLY A 68 11.27 21.15 -1.92
CA GLY A 68 12.41 20.31 -2.30
C GLY A 68 12.04 18.89 -2.72
N ALA A 69 10.80 18.65 -3.14
CA ALA A 69 10.30 17.34 -3.52
C ALA A 69 10.75 16.95 -4.92
N ARG A 70 11.12 15.67 -5.10
CA ARG A 70 11.39 15.07 -6.42
C ARG A 70 10.31 14.06 -6.75
N ALA A 71 9.91 14.00 -8.02
CA ALA A 71 8.81 13.19 -8.51
C ALA A 71 9.17 12.45 -9.80
N THR A 72 8.29 11.58 -10.27
CA THR A 72 8.39 10.93 -11.59
C THR A 72 7.24 11.39 -12.47
N PHE A 73 7.57 11.81 -13.69
CA PHE A 73 6.60 12.20 -14.71
C PHE A 73 6.53 11.13 -15.80
N PHE A 74 5.35 10.57 -16.02
CA PHE A 74 5.07 9.69 -17.14
C PHE A 74 4.51 10.52 -18.28
N VAL A 75 5.37 10.81 -19.26
CA VAL A 75 5.05 11.79 -20.31
C VAL A 75 4.53 11.15 -21.59
N VAL A 76 3.66 11.86 -22.28
CA VAL A 76 3.25 11.56 -23.65
C VAL A 76 4.32 12.06 -24.60
N VAL A 77 4.89 11.18 -25.42
CA VAL A 77 6.07 11.46 -26.25
C VAL A 77 5.83 12.62 -27.21
N ASP A 78 4.67 12.66 -27.90
CA ASP A 78 4.35 13.75 -28.83
C ASP A 78 4.35 15.11 -28.10
N LYS A 79 3.93 15.17 -26.83
CA LYS A 79 3.99 16.39 -25.99
C LYS A 79 5.41 16.70 -25.52
N ALA A 80 6.18 15.67 -25.17
CA ALA A 80 7.57 15.84 -24.77
C ALA A 80 8.43 16.41 -25.90
N GLU A 81 8.20 15.97 -27.14
CA GLU A 81 8.88 16.48 -28.32
C GLU A 81 8.42 17.93 -28.67
N ALA A 82 7.16 18.25 -28.38
CA ALA A 82 6.63 19.62 -28.60
C ALA A 82 7.11 20.62 -27.55
N HIS A 83 7.48 20.18 -26.35
CA HIS A 83 7.88 21.03 -25.21
C HIS A 83 9.19 20.55 -24.57
N PRO A 84 10.31 20.53 -25.31
CA PRO A 84 11.61 20.05 -24.81
C PRO A 84 12.16 20.93 -23.69
N ASP A 85 11.78 22.18 -23.60
CA ASP A 85 12.08 23.12 -22.53
C ASP A 85 11.49 22.66 -21.17
N LEU A 86 10.26 22.18 -21.15
CA LEU A 86 9.63 21.62 -19.95
C LEU A 86 10.31 20.32 -19.52
N ILE A 87 10.69 19.48 -20.47
CA ILE A 87 11.46 18.27 -20.18
C ILE A 87 12.83 18.62 -19.57
N ALA A 88 13.55 19.59 -20.16
CA ALA A 88 14.83 20.07 -19.62
C ALA A 88 14.66 20.62 -18.19
N ARG A 89 13.58 21.34 -17.92
CA ARG A 89 13.25 21.86 -16.59
C ARG A 89 12.96 20.74 -15.59
N MET A 90 12.20 19.69 -15.98
CA MET A 90 11.98 18.52 -15.14
C MET A 90 13.30 17.85 -14.75
N LEU A 91 14.18 17.61 -15.74
CA LEU A 91 15.46 16.93 -15.53
C LEU A 91 16.42 17.77 -14.66
N SER A 92 16.53 19.08 -14.93
CA SER A 92 17.40 19.98 -14.16
C SER A 92 16.95 20.11 -12.69
N ALA A 93 15.64 19.99 -12.41
CA ALA A 93 15.10 19.94 -11.05
C ALA A 93 15.25 18.57 -10.36
N GLY A 94 15.88 17.58 -11.04
CA GLY A 94 16.12 16.25 -10.50
C GLY A 94 14.89 15.35 -10.48
N HIS A 95 13.87 15.69 -11.26
CA HIS A 95 12.73 14.78 -11.47
C HIS A 95 13.10 13.68 -12.46
N GLN A 96 12.39 12.56 -12.36
CA GLN A 96 12.50 11.43 -13.28
C GLN A 96 11.43 11.56 -14.37
N VAL A 97 11.81 11.35 -15.63
CA VAL A 97 10.89 11.38 -16.78
C VAL A 97 10.86 9.98 -17.40
N GLU A 98 9.65 9.43 -17.56
CA GLU A 98 9.40 8.07 -17.99
C GLU A 98 8.28 7.98 -19.02
N LEU A 99 8.12 6.83 -19.66
CA LEU A 99 7.20 6.63 -20.77
C LEU A 99 5.75 6.43 -20.31
N HIS A 100 4.83 7.31 -20.75
CA HIS A 100 3.40 7.06 -20.65
C HIS A 100 2.86 6.42 -21.94
N ALA A 101 3.00 7.09 -23.06
CA ALA A 101 2.62 6.62 -24.38
C ALA A 101 3.22 7.54 -25.47
N VAL A 102 3.17 7.10 -26.72
CA VAL A 102 3.44 8.00 -27.85
C VAL A 102 2.30 9.03 -27.96
N LYS A 103 1.05 8.55 -27.96
CA LYS A 103 -0.18 9.36 -27.95
C LYS A 103 -1.10 8.83 -26.86
N HIS A 104 -1.76 9.71 -26.10
CA HIS A 104 -2.69 9.33 -25.05
C HIS A 104 -3.97 8.71 -25.64
N ARG A 105 -3.92 7.40 -25.92
CA ARG A 105 -5.06 6.61 -26.39
C ARG A 105 -5.22 5.39 -25.50
N HIS A 106 -6.47 5.08 -25.14
CA HIS A 106 -6.77 3.91 -24.33
C HIS A 106 -6.20 2.63 -24.98
N THR A 107 -5.40 1.89 -24.23
CA THR A 107 -4.64 0.73 -24.74
C THR A 107 -5.54 -0.38 -25.31
N TRP A 108 -6.73 -0.58 -24.74
CA TRP A 108 -7.70 -1.58 -25.21
C TRP A 108 -8.29 -1.26 -26.57
N LEU A 109 -8.23 -0.01 -27.02
CA LEU A 109 -8.73 0.44 -28.34
C LEU A 109 -7.63 0.40 -29.41
N ARG A 110 -6.42 -0.05 -29.07
CA ARG A 110 -5.32 -0.22 -30.02
C ARG A 110 -5.40 -1.58 -30.68
N SER A 111 -5.00 -1.68 -31.95
CA SER A 111 -4.76 -2.98 -32.59
C SER A 111 -3.68 -3.76 -31.81
N PRO A 112 -3.69 -5.11 -31.84
CA PRO A 112 -2.67 -5.91 -31.16
C PRO A 112 -1.23 -5.54 -31.56
N TRP A 113 -0.98 -5.31 -32.86
CA TRP A 113 0.32 -4.86 -33.36
C TRP A 113 0.67 -3.44 -32.87
N GLY A 114 -0.32 -2.54 -32.86
CA GLY A 114 -0.14 -1.20 -32.31
C GLY A 114 0.22 -1.23 -30.85
N ALA A 115 -0.46 -2.04 -30.04
CA ALA A 115 -0.20 -2.21 -28.62
C ALA A 115 1.17 -2.89 -28.33
N LEU A 116 1.60 -3.82 -29.20
CA LEU A 116 2.89 -4.51 -29.10
C LEU A 116 4.07 -3.57 -29.40
N LEU A 117 3.96 -2.76 -30.45
CA LEU A 117 5.09 -1.94 -30.94
C LEU A 117 5.20 -0.59 -30.22
N GLU A 118 4.12 -0.11 -29.63
CA GLU A 118 4.03 1.23 -29.04
C GLU A 118 5.06 1.46 -27.91
N PRO A 119 5.25 0.57 -26.92
CA PRO A 119 6.22 0.79 -25.85
C PRO A 119 7.64 0.94 -26.38
N ARG A 120 8.03 0.13 -27.37
CA ARG A 120 9.36 0.18 -27.98
C ARG A 120 9.58 1.46 -28.78
N ARG A 121 8.58 1.87 -29.58
CA ARG A 121 8.63 3.12 -30.36
C ARG A 121 8.67 4.33 -29.43
N GLY A 122 7.83 4.31 -28.40
CA GLY A 122 7.78 5.39 -27.41
C GLY A 122 9.10 5.51 -26.64
N ALA A 123 9.66 4.40 -26.18
CA ALA A 123 10.94 4.40 -25.49
C ALA A 123 12.08 4.94 -26.36
N ALA A 124 12.16 4.50 -27.62
CA ALA A 124 13.18 4.97 -28.54
C ALA A 124 13.11 6.49 -28.84
N ARG A 125 11.88 7.02 -29.01
CA ARG A 125 11.65 8.46 -29.25
C ARG A 125 11.93 9.27 -27.98
N LEU A 126 11.37 8.86 -26.84
CA LEU A 126 11.55 9.59 -25.59
C LEU A 126 13.01 9.61 -25.14
N SER A 127 13.73 8.48 -25.29
CA SER A 127 15.16 8.41 -24.96
C SER A 127 16.02 9.38 -25.76
N LYS A 128 15.62 9.72 -26.99
CA LYS A 128 16.30 10.77 -27.80
C LYS A 128 16.06 12.15 -27.19
N VAL A 129 14.86 12.44 -26.72
CA VAL A 129 14.54 13.72 -26.07
C VAL A 129 15.28 13.85 -24.74
N LEU A 130 15.38 12.75 -23.97
CA LEU A 130 16.02 12.75 -22.65
C LEU A 130 17.54 12.70 -22.69
N GLY A 131 18.14 12.19 -23.77
CA GLY A 131 19.56 11.89 -23.84
C GLY A 131 19.99 10.63 -23.07
N HIS A 132 19.05 9.89 -22.50
CA HIS A 132 19.28 8.62 -21.77
C HIS A 132 18.09 7.66 -21.90
N PRO A 133 18.27 6.34 -21.68
CA PRO A 133 17.20 5.37 -21.77
C PRO A 133 16.12 5.56 -20.70
N VAL A 134 14.85 5.38 -21.08
CA VAL A 134 13.72 5.24 -20.15
C VAL A 134 13.74 3.83 -19.53
N ARG A 135 13.24 3.71 -18.31
CA ARG A 135 13.21 2.45 -17.54
C ARG A 135 11.81 1.94 -17.27
N TYR A 136 10.88 2.86 -17.08
CA TYR A 136 9.51 2.53 -16.69
C TYR A 136 8.52 2.88 -17.79
N HIS A 137 7.45 2.10 -17.84
CA HIS A 137 6.31 2.36 -18.72
C HIS A 137 5.02 2.24 -17.92
N ARG A 138 4.18 3.24 -18.02
CA ARG A 138 2.82 3.25 -17.50
C ARG A 138 1.88 3.54 -18.67
N PRO A 139 1.13 2.53 -19.17
CA PRO A 139 0.20 2.79 -20.28
C PRO A 139 -0.96 3.67 -19.83
N PRO A 140 -1.58 4.45 -20.75
CA PRO A 140 -2.76 5.26 -20.48
C PRO A 140 -3.84 4.49 -19.71
N HIS A 141 -4.43 5.14 -18.69
CA HIS A 141 -5.41 4.56 -17.77
C HIS A 141 -4.88 3.36 -16.96
N GLY A 142 -3.58 3.10 -16.94
CA GLY A 142 -3.02 1.88 -16.36
C GLY A 142 -3.53 0.60 -17.03
N ALA A 143 -4.04 0.69 -18.26
CA ALA A 143 -4.72 -0.40 -18.93
C ALA A 143 -3.75 -1.28 -19.71
N TYR A 144 -3.74 -2.57 -19.41
CA TYR A 144 -2.88 -3.56 -20.06
C TYR A 144 -3.67 -4.52 -20.94
N THR A 145 -3.08 -4.87 -22.10
CA THR A 145 -3.45 -6.02 -22.92
C THR A 145 -2.27 -6.99 -22.94
N LEU A 146 -2.48 -8.22 -23.42
CA LEU A 146 -1.38 -9.17 -23.59
C LEU A 146 -0.27 -8.58 -24.48
N ALA A 147 -0.65 -7.92 -25.58
CA ALA A 147 0.32 -7.28 -26.50
C ALA A 147 1.09 -6.14 -25.81
N THR A 148 0.45 -5.34 -24.95
CA THR A 148 1.13 -4.28 -24.19
C THR A 148 2.18 -4.87 -23.24
N VAL A 149 1.82 -5.93 -22.51
CA VAL A 149 2.76 -6.62 -21.60
C VAL A 149 3.95 -7.19 -22.35
N LEU A 150 3.71 -7.83 -23.49
CA LEU A 150 4.78 -8.39 -24.33
C LEU A 150 5.66 -7.28 -24.95
N GLY A 151 5.04 -6.22 -25.47
CA GLY A 151 5.75 -5.09 -26.06
C GLY A 151 6.63 -4.34 -25.05
N GLN A 152 6.10 -4.15 -23.84
CA GLN A 152 6.85 -3.56 -22.71
C GLN A 152 8.08 -4.40 -22.35
N ARG A 153 7.92 -5.73 -22.22
CA ARG A 153 9.05 -6.65 -21.95
C ARG A 153 10.06 -6.65 -23.09
N TRP A 154 9.58 -6.67 -24.32
CA TRP A 154 10.45 -6.62 -25.52
C TRP A 154 11.24 -5.31 -25.60
N ALA A 155 10.66 -4.20 -25.14
CA ALA A 155 11.36 -2.92 -25.04
C ALA A 155 12.32 -2.82 -23.84
N GLY A 156 12.45 -3.85 -23.00
CA GLY A 156 13.26 -3.84 -21.78
C GLY A 156 12.71 -2.94 -20.67
N LEU A 157 11.42 -2.58 -20.74
CA LEU A 157 10.79 -1.67 -19.80
C LEU A 157 10.14 -2.42 -18.63
N THR A 158 10.22 -1.82 -17.46
CA THR A 158 9.46 -2.26 -16.28
C THR A 158 8.12 -1.54 -16.23
N GLY A 159 7.02 -2.28 -16.07
CA GLY A 159 5.72 -1.66 -15.90
C GLY A 159 5.58 -0.99 -14.54
N ALA A 160 5.03 0.21 -14.54
CA ALA A 160 4.73 0.95 -13.32
C ALA A 160 3.22 1.15 -13.14
N HIS A 161 2.77 1.00 -11.92
CA HIS A 161 1.39 1.29 -11.54
C HIS A 161 1.40 2.13 -10.25
N TRP A 162 0.27 2.28 -9.59
CA TRP A 162 0.13 3.03 -8.35
C TRP A 162 -0.49 2.18 -7.24
N SER A 163 -0.26 2.58 -6.02
CA SER A 163 -0.93 2.05 -4.83
C SER A 163 -1.90 3.06 -4.22
N VAL A 164 -1.77 4.35 -4.58
CA VAL A 164 -2.68 5.42 -4.20
C VAL A 164 -3.12 6.18 -5.44
N GLU A 165 -4.42 6.19 -5.69
CA GLU A 165 -5.05 6.92 -6.79
C GLU A 165 -5.72 8.19 -6.26
N SER A 166 -5.33 9.35 -6.79
CA SER A 166 -5.86 10.66 -6.40
C SER A 166 -7.32 10.87 -6.81
N ARG A 167 -7.74 10.31 -7.95
CA ARG A 167 -9.01 10.59 -8.66
C ARG A 167 -9.18 12.06 -9.05
N ASP A 168 -8.11 12.78 -9.27
CA ASP A 168 -8.13 14.16 -9.76
C ASP A 168 -8.86 14.33 -11.11
N TRP A 169 -8.80 13.29 -11.96
CA TRP A 169 -9.51 13.24 -13.24
C TRP A 169 -11.04 13.10 -13.10
N HIS A 170 -11.55 12.66 -11.93
CA HIS A 170 -12.99 12.41 -11.76
C HIS A 170 -13.77 13.73 -11.65
N PRO A 171 -14.85 13.94 -12.42
CA PRO A 171 -15.55 15.23 -12.47
C PRO A 171 -16.09 15.70 -11.12
N ASP A 172 -16.60 14.77 -10.30
CA ASP A 172 -17.23 15.07 -9.01
C ASP A 172 -16.23 15.34 -7.87
N PHE A 173 -14.93 15.22 -8.12
CA PHE A 173 -13.91 15.50 -7.11
C PHE A 173 -13.47 16.94 -7.17
N SER A 174 -13.59 17.66 -6.05
CA SER A 174 -12.93 18.95 -5.85
C SER A 174 -11.44 18.77 -5.55
N ALA A 175 -10.64 19.82 -5.68
CA ALA A 175 -9.22 19.80 -5.29
C ALA A 175 -9.05 19.42 -3.80
N GLN A 176 -9.95 19.85 -2.93
CA GLN A 176 -9.95 19.47 -1.51
C GLN A 176 -10.23 17.96 -1.32
N ALA A 177 -11.18 17.39 -2.09
CA ALA A 177 -11.46 15.96 -2.06
C ALA A 177 -10.26 15.13 -2.56
N VAL A 178 -9.58 15.60 -3.62
CA VAL A 178 -8.33 15.01 -4.13
C VAL A 178 -7.26 15.00 -3.04
N ARG A 179 -7.02 16.14 -2.38
CA ARG A 179 -6.08 16.26 -1.25
C ARG A 179 -6.43 15.29 -0.13
N GLY A 180 -7.65 15.34 0.38
CA GLY A 180 -8.12 14.49 1.47
C GLY A 180 -7.99 12.99 1.13
N ARG A 181 -8.30 12.61 -0.11
CA ARG A 181 -8.16 11.23 -0.58
C ARG A 181 -6.70 10.77 -0.60
N VAL A 182 -5.78 11.56 -1.13
CA VAL A 182 -4.36 11.20 -1.13
C VAL A 182 -3.84 11.11 0.30
N LEU A 183 -4.13 12.09 1.16
CA LEU A 183 -3.69 12.10 2.56
C LEU A 183 -4.19 10.90 3.37
N SER A 184 -5.46 10.52 3.20
CA SER A 184 -6.06 9.40 3.93
C SER A 184 -5.55 8.02 3.45
N ARG A 185 -5.04 7.93 2.22
CA ARG A 185 -4.55 6.70 1.61
C ARG A 185 -3.04 6.59 1.53
N SER A 186 -2.32 7.70 1.77
CA SER A 186 -0.86 7.70 1.82
C SER A 186 -0.37 6.82 2.97
N ARG A 187 0.62 6.01 2.65
CA ARG A 187 1.32 5.12 3.57
C ARG A 187 2.77 5.00 3.15
N PRO A 188 3.67 4.60 4.05
CA PRO A 188 5.07 4.37 3.69
C PRO A 188 5.21 3.47 2.46
N GLY A 189 6.10 3.85 1.56
CA GLY A 189 6.34 3.15 0.29
C GLY A 189 5.30 3.38 -0.81
N ALA A 190 4.28 4.21 -0.58
CA ALA A 190 3.23 4.41 -1.58
C ALA A 190 3.75 5.06 -2.86
N VAL A 191 3.20 4.63 -3.99
CA VAL A 191 3.30 5.29 -5.29
C VAL A 191 1.95 5.92 -5.59
N THR A 192 1.91 7.24 -5.67
CA THR A 192 0.68 8.02 -5.89
C THR A 192 0.60 8.47 -7.34
N VAL A 193 -0.55 8.28 -7.99
CA VAL A 193 -0.83 8.84 -9.31
C VAL A 193 -1.66 10.10 -9.20
N MET A 194 -1.19 11.13 -9.87
CA MET A 194 -1.86 12.42 -10.15
C MET A 194 -1.63 12.77 -11.62
N HIS A 195 -2.19 13.86 -12.11
CA HIS A 195 -2.04 14.27 -13.49
C HIS A 195 -1.55 15.74 -13.57
N ASP A 196 -0.51 15.98 -14.38
CA ASP A 196 0.00 17.33 -14.66
C ASP A 196 -0.51 17.88 -16.00
N ALA A 197 -1.32 17.08 -16.71
CA ALA A 197 -2.04 17.49 -17.92
C ALA A 197 -3.42 16.80 -17.98
N GLY A 198 -4.28 17.23 -18.91
CA GLY A 198 -5.60 16.65 -19.10
C GLY A 198 -6.62 17.03 -18.01
N PRO A 199 -7.73 16.25 -17.85
CA PRO A 199 -8.87 16.65 -17.00
C PRO A 199 -8.54 16.81 -15.51
N GLY A 200 -7.49 16.13 -15.02
CA GLY A 200 -7.07 16.16 -13.61
C GLY A 200 -6.19 17.34 -13.23
N ALA A 201 -5.48 17.91 -14.19
CA ALA A 201 -4.36 18.83 -13.96
C ALA A 201 -4.74 20.07 -13.15
N ALA A 202 -5.85 20.74 -13.47
CA ALA A 202 -6.28 21.93 -12.75
C ALA A 202 -6.54 21.65 -11.25
N LYS A 203 -7.12 20.50 -10.92
CA LYS A 203 -7.37 20.11 -9.53
C LYS A 203 -6.06 19.73 -8.82
N THR A 204 -5.15 19.06 -9.52
CA THR A 204 -3.81 18.75 -9.03
C THR A 204 -3.04 20.02 -8.69
N VAL A 205 -2.99 21.00 -9.59
CA VAL A 205 -2.32 22.29 -9.34
C VAL A 205 -2.82 22.97 -8.06
N VAL A 206 -4.14 22.96 -7.84
CA VAL A 206 -4.75 23.57 -6.64
C VAL A 206 -4.49 22.74 -5.37
N ALA A 207 -4.55 21.41 -5.47
CA ALA A 207 -4.43 20.51 -4.32
C ALA A 207 -2.98 20.34 -3.84
N LEU A 208 -2.02 20.38 -4.75
CA LEU A 208 -0.65 19.92 -4.53
C LEU A 208 0.12 20.69 -3.45
N PRO A 209 0.10 22.03 -3.38
CA PRO A 209 0.87 22.76 -2.37
C PRO A 209 0.51 22.35 -0.94
N ALA A 210 -0.78 22.36 -0.60
CA ALA A 210 -1.25 21.96 0.72
C ALA A 210 -1.02 20.45 0.98
N LEU A 211 -1.18 19.61 -0.04
CA LEU A 211 -0.90 18.18 0.06
C LEU A 211 0.56 17.91 0.43
N LEU A 212 1.50 18.57 -0.24
CA LEU A 212 2.93 18.42 0.00
C LEU A 212 3.31 18.84 1.42
N SER A 213 2.83 20.01 1.86
CA SER A 213 3.06 20.52 3.20
C SER A 213 2.55 19.56 4.28
N GLU A 214 1.33 19.04 4.12
CA GLU A 214 0.75 18.10 5.10
C GLU A 214 1.48 16.74 5.10
N LEU A 215 1.92 16.24 3.94
CA LEU A 215 2.70 15.01 3.89
C LEU A 215 4.07 15.18 4.56
N GLN A 216 4.74 16.32 4.34
CA GLN A 216 6.00 16.63 5.04
C GLN A 216 5.80 16.76 6.54
N ALA A 217 4.73 17.42 6.99
CA ALA A 217 4.39 17.52 8.42
C ALA A 217 4.15 16.14 9.05
N ARG A 218 3.71 15.15 8.26
CA ARG A 218 3.59 13.74 8.69
C ARG A 218 4.92 12.96 8.60
N GLY A 219 6.01 13.61 8.21
CA GLY A 219 7.35 13.04 8.10
C GLY A 219 7.63 12.27 6.81
N TYR A 220 6.82 12.46 5.76
CA TYR A 220 7.10 11.83 4.47
C TYR A 220 8.24 12.54 3.73
N THR A 221 9.10 11.74 3.10
CA THR A 221 10.09 12.16 2.11
C THR A 221 9.67 11.72 0.72
N PHE A 222 9.98 12.54 -0.30
CA PHE A 222 9.54 12.32 -1.67
C PHE A 222 10.67 11.82 -2.55
N HIS A 223 10.44 10.72 -3.26
CA HIS A 223 11.42 10.07 -4.12
C HIS A 223 10.89 9.87 -5.54
N PRO A 224 11.73 10.06 -6.56
CA PRO A 224 11.46 9.46 -7.87
C PRO A 224 11.38 7.93 -7.76
N LEU A 225 10.68 7.27 -8.69
CA LEU A 225 10.53 5.81 -8.67
C LEU A 225 11.88 5.07 -8.64
N SER A 226 12.87 5.58 -9.37
CA SER A 226 14.20 4.94 -9.44
C SER A 226 14.95 4.90 -8.11
N THR A 227 14.61 5.77 -7.18
CA THR A 227 15.26 5.89 -5.86
C THR A 227 14.32 5.55 -4.71
N LEU A 228 13.06 5.18 -4.98
CA LEU A 228 12.13 4.76 -3.92
C LEU A 228 12.62 3.44 -3.30
N PRO A 229 12.95 3.42 -2.00
CA PRO A 229 13.51 2.24 -1.35
C PRO A 229 12.60 1.02 -1.46
N GLY A 230 13.18 -0.12 -1.88
CA GLY A 230 12.50 -1.39 -1.97
C GLY A 230 11.46 -1.49 -3.09
N LEU A 231 11.43 -0.55 -4.02
CA LEU A 231 10.59 -0.65 -5.21
C LEU A 231 11.10 -1.80 -6.10
N ALA A 232 10.27 -2.79 -6.30
CA ALA A 232 10.58 -3.94 -7.15
C ALA A 232 9.29 -4.46 -7.83
N PRO A 233 9.43 -5.08 -9.02
CA PRO A 233 8.29 -5.74 -9.64
C PRO A 233 7.72 -6.85 -8.76
N LEU A 234 6.38 -6.96 -8.74
CA LEU A 234 5.70 -7.98 -7.97
C LEU A 234 6.09 -9.38 -8.49
N GLY A 235 6.93 -10.07 -7.74
CA GLY A 235 7.31 -11.47 -7.95
C GLY A 235 6.41 -12.45 -7.17
N ARG A 236 6.82 -13.73 -7.14
CA ARG A 236 6.07 -14.80 -6.43
C ARG A 236 5.83 -14.48 -4.95
N ALA A 237 6.84 -14.02 -4.24
CA ALA A 237 6.72 -13.65 -2.82
C ALA A 237 5.72 -12.51 -2.61
N GLY A 238 5.78 -11.47 -3.44
CA GLY A 238 4.81 -10.38 -3.39
C GLY A 238 3.38 -10.80 -3.74
N LEU A 239 3.22 -11.77 -4.67
CA LEU A 239 1.91 -12.35 -4.97
C LEU A 239 1.32 -13.10 -3.77
N LEU A 240 2.14 -13.91 -3.09
CA LEU A 240 1.73 -14.62 -1.87
C LEU A 240 1.33 -13.65 -0.76
N ARG A 241 2.06 -12.53 -0.60
CA ARG A 241 1.67 -11.44 0.33
C ARG A 241 0.30 -10.86 0.02
N ARG A 242 -0.02 -10.65 -1.26
CA ARG A 242 -1.34 -10.14 -1.65
C ARG A 242 -2.46 -11.15 -1.41
N ILE A 243 -2.20 -12.43 -1.68
CA ILE A 243 -3.14 -13.51 -1.39
C ILE A 243 -3.41 -13.56 0.12
N SER A 244 -2.37 -13.51 0.97
CA SER A 244 -2.57 -13.47 2.41
C SER A 244 -3.32 -12.22 2.88
N GLY A 245 -3.09 -11.05 2.26
CA GLY A 245 -3.86 -9.84 2.55
C GLY A 245 -5.34 -9.94 2.16
N ILE A 246 -5.67 -10.67 1.08
CA ILE A 246 -7.05 -10.95 0.70
C ILE A 246 -7.69 -11.93 1.69
N THR A 247 -6.97 -12.98 2.11
CA THR A 247 -7.47 -13.92 3.13
C THR A 247 -7.70 -13.22 4.46
N ASP A 248 -6.81 -12.32 4.87
CA ASP A 248 -6.99 -11.48 6.05
C ASP A 248 -8.27 -10.62 5.92
N LEU A 249 -8.49 -9.97 4.79
CA LEU A 249 -9.67 -9.14 4.56
C LEU A 249 -10.99 -9.94 4.61
N ILE A 250 -10.99 -11.14 4.03
CA ILE A 250 -12.14 -12.05 4.07
C ILE A 250 -12.39 -12.50 5.51
N PHE A 251 -11.35 -12.88 6.22
CA PHE A 251 -11.42 -13.29 7.62
C PHE A 251 -11.95 -12.14 8.50
N ASP A 252 -11.42 -10.95 8.34
CA ASP A 252 -11.87 -9.75 9.08
C ASP A 252 -13.36 -9.48 8.88
N ARG A 253 -13.81 -9.59 7.62
CA ARG A 253 -15.22 -9.34 7.30
C ARG A 253 -16.17 -10.41 7.88
N LEU A 254 -15.74 -11.68 7.88
CA LEU A 254 -16.51 -12.78 8.44
C LEU A 254 -16.50 -12.78 9.98
N SER A 255 -15.41 -12.33 10.58
CA SER A 255 -15.20 -12.31 12.04
C SER A 255 -15.51 -10.93 12.66
N HIS A 256 -16.05 -9.98 11.91
CA HIS A 256 -16.34 -8.61 12.36
C HIS A 256 -15.12 -7.93 13.00
N ILE A 257 -13.93 -8.16 12.42
CA ILE A 257 -12.68 -7.54 12.85
C ILE A 257 -12.48 -6.23 12.09
N GLU A 258 -12.19 -5.16 12.80
CA GLU A 258 -11.98 -3.82 12.23
C GLU A 258 -10.59 -3.26 12.58
N PRO A 259 -10.04 -2.34 11.78
CA PRO A 259 -8.79 -1.66 12.11
C PRO A 259 -8.95 -0.86 13.40
N VAL A 260 -7.96 -0.93 14.28
CA VAL A 260 -7.95 -0.15 15.53
C VAL A 260 -8.02 1.36 15.25
N THR A 261 -7.34 1.82 14.19
CA THR A 261 -7.41 3.22 13.74
C THR A 261 -7.67 3.31 12.24
N GLN A 262 -8.19 4.45 11.78
CA GLN A 262 -8.39 4.73 10.35
C GLN A 262 -7.08 5.06 9.60
N ARG A 263 -5.94 5.03 10.27
CA ARG A 263 -4.63 5.29 9.67
C ARG A 263 -4.24 4.16 8.74
N ALA A 264 -3.67 4.51 7.60
CA ALA A 264 -3.21 3.53 6.62
C ALA A 264 -2.05 2.65 7.12
N ASP A 265 -1.27 3.16 8.10
CA ASP A 265 -0.15 2.48 8.74
C ASP A 265 -0.54 1.78 10.06
N ASN A 266 -1.81 1.65 10.35
CA ASN A 266 -2.33 0.92 11.51
C ASN A 266 -1.85 -0.55 11.52
N ALA A 267 -1.23 -0.97 12.62
CA ALA A 267 -0.65 -2.30 12.76
C ALA A 267 -1.62 -3.34 13.32
N PHE A 268 -2.69 -2.90 13.97
CA PHE A 268 -3.61 -3.77 14.69
C PHE A 268 -5.04 -3.72 14.14
N ARG A 269 -5.69 -4.87 14.25
CA ARG A 269 -7.11 -5.04 14.01
C ARG A 269 -7.72 -5.66 15.25
N VAL A 270 -8.95 -5.34 15.55
CA VAL A 270 -9.63 -5.80 16.77
C VAL A 270 -11.06 -6.23 16.46
N GLY A 271 -11.51 -7.27 17.11
CA GLY A 271 -12.88 -7.77 17.05
C GLY A 271 -13.39 -8.13 18.43
N VAL A 272 -14.71 -8.09 18.62
CA VAL A 272 -15.35 -8.59 19.84
C VAL A 272 -15.63 -10.07 19.67
N THR A 273 -15.21 -10.88 20.64
CA THR A 273 -15.45 -12.32 20.59
C THR A 273 -15.67 -12.90 22.01
N ARG A 274 -15.87 -14.18 22.06
CA ARG A 274 -15.90 -14.95 23.31
C ARG A 274 -14.63 -15.78 23.44
N LEU A 275 -13.99 -15.72 24.61
CA LEU A 275 -12.74 -16.47 24.85
C LEU A 275 -12.96 -17.95 24.58
N PRO A 276 -12.25 -18.57 23.60
CA PRO A 276 -12.48 -19.96 23.25
C PRO A 276 -11.83 -20.97 24.20
N PHE A 277 -10.95 -20.46 25.07
CA PHE A 277 -10.16 -21.25 26.03
C PHE A 277 -10.48 -20.82 27.46
N GLY A 278 -10.04 -21.57 28.47
CA GLY A 278 -10.11 -21.15 29.86
C GLY A 278 -10.59 -22.26 30.78
N PRO A 279 -10.74 -21.92 32.08
CA PRO A 279 -10.49 -20.58 32.69
C PRO A 279 -9.01 -20.19 32.65
N ILE A 280 -8.74 -18.88 32.59
CA ILE A 280 -7.38 -18.32 32.60
C ILE A 280 -7.25 -17.42 33.82
N THR A 281 -6.31 -17.75 34.70
CA THR A 281 -6.01 -16.93 35.88
C THR A 281 -4.81 -16.04 35.57
N LEU A 282 -5.04 -14.74 35.59
CA LEU A 282 -4.00 -13.71 35.38
C LEU A 282 -3.19 -13.52 36.65
N ARG A 283 -1.97 -12.96 36.54
CA ARG A 283 -1.11 -12.63 37.68
C ARG A 283 -1.74 -11.66 38.68
N THR A 284 -2.71 -10.87 38.22
CA THR A 284 -3.50 -9.98 39.06
C THR A 284 -4.49 -10.72 39.97
N GLY A 285 -4.68 -12.03 39.78
CA GLY A 285 -5.73 -12.84 40.43
C GLY A 285 -7.05 -12.82 39.70
N GLN A 286 -7.22 -12.02 38.62
CA GLN A 286 -8.42 -12.02 37.80
C GLN A 286 -8.55 -13.36 37.06
N VAL A 287 -9.72 -13.98 37.15
CA VAL A 287 -10.05 -15.18 36.38
C VAL A 287 -10.94 -14.79 35.21
N ILE A 288 -10.55 -15.14 33.99
CA ILE A 288 -11.33 -14.95 32.78
C ILE A 288 -11.84 -16.33 32.34
N GLU A 289 -13.14 -16.52 32.43
CA GLU A 289 -13.81 -17.79 32.15
C GLU A 289 -13.88 -18.06 30.63
N LYS A 290 -13.95 -19.33 30.25
CA LYS A 290 -14.30 -19.71 28.89
C LYS A 290 -15.66 -19.13 28.51
N GLY A 291 -15.75 -18.51 27.34
CA GLY A 291 -16.97 -17.85 26.87
C GLY A 291 -17.14 -16.42 27.36
N ALA A 292 -16.25 -15.92 28.23
CA ALA A 292 -16.23 -14.51 28.61
C ALA A 292 -16.06 -13.62 27.39
N LYS A 293 -16.68 -12.45 27.38
CA LYS A 293 -16.53 -11.44 26.33
C LYS A 293 -15.13 -10.83 26.41
N VAL A 294 -14.42 -10.86 25.32
CA VAL A 294 -13.04 -10.35 25.18
C VAL A 294 -12.85 -9.66 23.83
N LEU A 295 -11.81 -8.85 23.72
CA LEU A 295 -11.35 -8.30 22.46
C LEU A 295 -10.27 -9.20 21.87
N ASP A 296 -10.41 -9.56 20.60
CA ASP A 296 -9.44 -10.35 19.83
C ASP A 296 -8.56 -9.40 19.03
N LEU A 297 -7.29 -9.30 19.41
CA LEU A 297 -6.32 -8.38 18.82
C LEU A 297 -5.45 -9.10 17.79
N HIS A 298 -5.58 -8.70 16.55
CA HIS A 298 -4.82 -9.24 15.43
C HIS A 298 -3.76 -8.26 14.94
N VAL A 299 -2.57 -8.78 14.65
CA VAL A 299 -1.53 -8.02 13.95
C VAL A 299 -1.76 -8.18 12.44
N ARG A 300 -1.68 -7.10 11.71
CA ARG A 300 -1.76 -7.17 10.24
C ARG A 300 -0.56 -7.92 9.67
N SER A 301 -0.83 -8.93 8.85
CA SER A 301 0.21 -9.81 8.26
C SER A 301 1.21 -9.06 7.39
N ASP A 302 0.76 -8.01 6.67
CA ASP A 302 1.61 -7.16 5.84
C ASP A 302 2.60 -6.31 6.66
N HIS A 303 2.22 -5.91 7.89
CA HIS A 303 3.10 -5.16 8.79
C HIS A 303 4.19 -6.02 9.44
N MET A 304 3.92 -7.31 9.67
CA MET A 304 4.90 -8.21 10.30
C MET A 304 6.20 -8.36 9.50
N VAL A 305 6.11 -8.19 8.18
CA VAL A 305 7.22 -8.40 7.25
C VAL A 305 8.00 -7.14 6.95
N ASP A 306 7.29 -6.01 6.83
CA ASP A 306 7.87 -4.76 6.35
C ASP A 306 8.69 -4.03 7.42
N PHE A 307 8.39 -4.24 8.72
CA PHE A 307 8.98 -3.44 9.79
C PHE A 307 10.16 -4.09 10.51
N GLY A 308 10.60 -5.31 10.12
CA GLY A 308 11.57 -6.04 10.95
C GLY A 308 11.06 -6.05 12.40
N VAL A 309 10.55 -7.15 12.87
CA VAL A 309 9.64 -7.39 14.02
C VAL A 309 9.84 -6.49 15.25
N LYS A 310 11.05 -6.00 15.54
CA LYS A 310 11.31 -5.23 16.76
C LYS A 310 11.09 -3.71 16.64
N ARG A 311 11.44 -3.10 15.50
CA ARG A 311 11.47 -1.63 15.36
C ARG A 311 10.13 -1.04 14.91
N GLY A 312 9.51 -1.65 13.94
CA GLY A 312 8.21 -1.20 13.42
C GLY A 312 7.07 -1.43 14.39
N MET A 313 7.06 -2.58 15.07
CA MET A 313 6.03 -2.88 16.08
C MET A 313 6.14 -1.96 17.32
N ARG A 314 7.34 -1.58 17.78
CA ARG A 314 7.47 -0.60 18.85
C ARG A 314 6.81 0.74 18.50
N ARG A 315 6.96 1.19 17.27
CA ARG A 315 6.40 2.47 16.81
C ARG A 315 4.88 2.38 16.61
N ALA A 316 4.41 1.31 15.96
CA ALA A 316 2.99 1.07 15.76
C ALA A 316 2.24 0.87 17.08
N THR A 317 2.84 0.16 18.05
CA THR A 317 2.24 -0.05 19.37
C THR A 317 2.26 1.19 20.26
N ALA A 318 3.22 2.09 20.09
CA ALA A 318 3.24 3.35 20.82
C ALA A 318 2.04 4.26 20.46
N TRP A 319 1.43 4.09 19.30
CA TRP A 319 0.30 4.88 18.84
C TRP A 319 -1.02 4.11 18.87
N ASP A 320 -1.02 2.87 18.42
CA ASP A 320 -2.26 2.11 18.22
C ASP A 320 -2.86 1.59 19.53
N LEU A 321 -2.04 1.17 20.50
CA LEU A 321 -2.55 0.67 21.79
C LEU A 321 -3.15 1.78 22.68
N PRO A 322 -2.56 2.99 22.80
CA PRO A 322 -3.22 4.11 23.46
C PRO A 322 -4.52 4.50 22.78
N TRP A 323 -4.57 4.53 21.45
CA TRP A 323 -5.81 4.77 20.72
C TRP A 323 -6.87 3.71 21.01
N LEU A 324 -6.49 2.44 21.05
CA LEU A 324 -7.38 1.34 21.38
C LEU A 324 -7.96 1.52 22.80
N ALA A 325 -7.14 1.93 23.77
CA ALA A 325 -7.59 2.19 25.13
C ALA A 325 -8.63 3.33 25.19
N ASP A 326 -8.39 4.43 24.47
CA ASP A 326 -9.34 5.53 24.36
C ASP A 326 -10.66 5.08 23.67
N GLU A 327 -10.56 4.25 22.63
CA GLU A 327 -11.74 3.76 21.90
C GLU A 327 -12.59 2.80 22.74
N ILE A 328 -11.97 1.92 23.54
CA ILE A 328 -12.67 1.03 24.48
C ILE A 328 -13.57 1.83 25.44
N THR A 329 -13.10 2.98 25.91
CA THR A 329 -13.91 3.81 26.83
C THR A 329 -15.09 4.50 26.14
N ARG A 330 -15.03 4.68 24.83
CA ARG A 330 -16.08 5.36 24.04
C ARG A 330 -17.12 4.40 23.48
N ARG A 331 -16.77 3.14 23.29
CA ARG A 331 -17.63 2.15 22.63
C ARG A 331 -18.39 1.29 23.65
N PRO A 332 -19.73 1.43 23.71
CA PRO A 332 -20.54 0.65 24.66
C PRO A 332 -20.43 -0.87 24.46
N ASP A 333 -20.26 -1.31 23.20
CA ASP A 333 -20.12 -2.72 22.82
C ASP A 333 -18.78 -3.35 23.21
N TRP A 334 -17.78 -2.54 23.62
CA TRP A 334 -16.47 -3.01 24.07
C TRP A 334 -16.25 -2.90 25.58
N LYS A 335 -17.05 -2.04 26.24
CA LYS A 335 -16.83 -1.60 27.62
C LYS A 335 -16.93 -2.73 28.66
N ASP A 336 -17.68 -3.80 28.37
CA ASP A 336 -17.88 -4.96 29.25
C ASP A 336 -16.96 -6.15 28.90
N ALA A 337 -16.01 -5.97 27.98
CA ALA A 337 -15.01 -6.99 27.71
C ALA A 337 -14.06 -7.15 28.91
N GLN A 338 -13.81 -8.41 29.31
CA GLN A 338 -12.98 -8.72 30.48
C GLN A 338 -11.48 -8.60 30.22
N GLY A 339 -11.07 -8.61 28.96
CA GLY A 339 -9.67 -8.51 28.58
C GLY A 339 -9.47 -8.46 27.08
N ILE A 340 -8.20 -8.36 26.70
CA ILE A 340 -7.76 -8.36 25.29
C ILE A 340 -6.82 -9.55 25.11
N TYR A 341 -7.06 -10.38 24.11
CA TYR A 341 -6.20 -11.50 23.82
C TYR A 341 -5.71 -11.51 22.38
N THR A 342 -4.66 -12.25 22.11
CA THR A 342 -4.15 -12.54 20.77
C THR A 342 -3.57 -13.94 20.72
N LEU A 343 -3.69 -14.59 19.56
CA LEU A 343 -3.12 -15.91 19.30
C LEU A 343 -1.95 -15.75 18.31
N GLY A 344 -0.80 -16.31 18.63
CA GLY A 344 0.31 -16.25 17.69
C GLY A 344 1.66 -16.65 18.24
N THR A 345 2.67 -16.42 17.41
CA THR A 345 4.07 -16.77 17.67
C THR A 345 4.92 -15.58 18.17
N LEU A 346 4.31 -14.39 18.33
CA LEU A 346 4.99 -13.16 18.76
C LEU A 346 4.88 -12.92 20.28
N THR A 347 5.03 -13.98 21.04
CA THR A 347 4.83 -13.97 22.50
C THR A 347 5.76 -13.04 23.26
N SER A 348 7.03 -12.97 22.87
CA SER A 348 7.99 -12.03 23.49
C SER A 348 7.60 -10.58 23.26
N LEU A 349 6.99 -10.27 22.12
CA LEU A 349 6.48 -8.94 21.82
C LEU A 349 5.22 -8.62 22.63
N ALA A 350 4.28 -9.56 22.71
CA ALA A 350 3.08 -9.41 23.51
C ALA A 350 3.44 -9.18 25.00
N ALA A 351 4.42 -9.90 25.54
CA ALA A 351 4.89 -9.72 26.90
C ALA A 351 5.46 -8.30 27.16
N MET A 352 6.14 -7.69 26.18
CA MET A 352 6.62 -6.30 26.29
C MET A 352 5.46 -5.29 26.43
N PHE A 353 4.28 -5.63 25.93
CA PHE A 353 3.08 -4.81 26.02
C PHE A 353 2.20 -5.12 27.24
N GLY A 354 2.68 -5.99 28.12
CA GLY A 354 2.01 -6.31 29.37
C GLY A 354 1.06 -7.51 29.27
N PHE A 355 1.05 -8.21 28.14
CA PHE A 355 0.27 -9.42 27.97
C PHE A 355 0.96 -10.59 28.70
N GLU A 356 0.17 -11.40 29.37
CA GLU A 356 0.59 -12.67 29.93
C GLU A 356 0.40 -13.78 28.91
N THR A 357 1.30 -14.77 28.91
CA THR A 357 1.34 -15.79 27.87
C THR A 357 1.06 -17.17 28.47
N TYR A 358 0.16 -17.90 27.81
CA TYR A 358 -0.33 -19.22 28.21
C TYR A 358 -0.19 -20.21 27.06
N ASP A 359 0.02 -21.49 27.40
CA ASP A 359 0.11 -22.55 26.42
C ASP A 359 -1.28 -22.86 25.82
N LEU A 360 -1.30 -23.13 24.54
CA LEU A 360 -2.48 -23.56 23.83
C LEU A 360 -2.57 -25.12 23.84
N PRO A 361 -3.76 -25.69 23.66
CA PRO A 361 -3.89 -27.11 23.35
C PRO A 361 -2.97 -27.47 22.18
N SER A 362 -2.31 -28.66 22.27
CA SER A 362 -1.23 -29.02 21.35
C SER A 362 -1.63 -29.00 19.87
N ALA A 363 -2.84 -29.43 19.53
CA ALA A 363 -3.36 -29.42 18.17
C ALA A 363 -3.53 -27.98 17.61
N GLU A 364 -4.04 -27.08 18.44
CA GLU A 364 -4.22 -25.66 18.09
C GLU A 364 -2.86 -24.95 17.91
N ALA A 365 -1.96 -25.15 18.87
CA ALA A 365 -0.60 -24.62 18.81
C ALA A 365 0.12 -25.06 17.53
N GLN A 366 0.04 -26.33 17.16
CA GLN A 366 0.64 -26.86 15.94
C GLN A 366 -0.01 -26.29 14.67
N ARG A 367 -1.33 -26.14 14.65
CA ARG A 367 -2.05 -25.54 13.52
C ARG A 367 -1.60 -24.10 13.27
N LEU A 368 -1.58 -23.28 14.31
CA LEU A 368 -1.19 -21.89 14.24
C LEU A 368 0.31 -21.71 13.93
N THR A 369 1.17 -22.55 14.49
CA THR A 369 2.60 -22.53 14.20
C THR A 369 2.88 -22.92 12.74
N ARG A 370 2.20 -23.94 12.21
CA ARG A 370 2.30 -24.29 10.77
C ARG A 370 1.84 -23.16 9.87
N TRP A 371 0.75 -22.47 10.21
CA TRP A 371 0.29 -21.29 9.50
C TRP A 371 1.31 -20.15 9.53
N ALA A 372 1.87 -19.84 10.71
CA ALA A 372 2.90 -18.84 10.88
C ALA A 372 4.17 -19.17 10.08
N ASN A 373 4.60 -20.42 10.05
CA ASN A 373 5.74 -20.86 9.25
C ASN A 373 5.46 -20.77 7.75
N TRP A 374 4.23 -21.09 7.31
CA TRP A 374 3.84 -20.90 5.92
C TRP A 374 3.87 -19.42 5.52
N LEU A 375 3.33 -18.53 6.35
CA LEU A 375 3.42 -17.09 6.14
C LEU A 375 4.87 -16.61 6.05
N ARG A 376 5.73 -16.98 7.00
CA ARG A 376 7.14 -16.61 7.00
C ARG A 376 7.87 -17.05 5.73
N ARG A 377 7.67 -18.27 5.28
CA ARG A 377 8.23 -18.77 4.00
C ARG A 377 7.68 -17.99 2.80
N ALA A 378 6.38 -17.70 2.78
CA ALA A 378 5.75 -16.89 1.74
C ALA A 378 6.36 -15.47 1.67
N TYR A 379 6.85 -14.98 2.81
CA TYR A 379 7.49 -13.67 2.93
C TYR A 379 9.03 -13.71 2.84
N GLY A 380 9.61 -14.88 2.57
CA GLY A 380 11.04 -15.03 2.29
C GLY A 380 11.95 -15.10 3.52
N THR A 381 11.40 -15.32 4.72
CA THR A 381 12.20 -15.59 5.92
C THR A 381 12.37 -17.09 6.12
N GLN A 382 13.61 -17.52 6.44
CA GLN A 382 13.93 -18.94 6.70
C GLN A 382 13.88 -19.31 8.19
N GLU A 383 13.72 -18.33 9.08
CA GLU A 383 13.59 -18.58 10.51
C GLU A 383 12.25 -19.26 10.83
N GLU A 384 12.31 -20.34 11.61
CA GLU A 384 11.10 -21.00 12.09
C GLU A 384 10.40 -20.16 13.16
N ALA A 385 9.07 -20.21 13.17
CA ALA A 385 8.27 -19.56 14.19
C ALA A 385 8.37 -20.36 15.50
N ASN A 386 8.44 -19.68 16.63
CA ASN A 386 8.24 -20.29 17.94
C ASN A 386 6.83 -20.94 18.00
N SER A 387 6.62 -21.84 18.96
CA SER A 387 5.29 -22.41 19.19
C SER A 387 4.27 -21.28 19.41
N ALA A 388 3.12 -21.39 18.76
CA ALA A 388 2.03 -20.43 18.95
C ALA A 388 1.45 -20.57 20.36
N ARG A 389 1.17 -19.45 20.99
CA ARG A 389 0.63 -19.35 22.35
C ARG A 389 -0.51 -18.33 22.40
N LEU A 390 -1.31 -18.41 23.44
CA LEU A 390 -2.27 -17.38 23.81
C LEU A 390 -1.54 -16.30 24.61
N SER A 391 -1.72 -15.04 24.22
CA SER A 391 -1.30 -13.89 25.01
C SER A 391 -2.53 -13.07 25.39
N ILE A 392 -2.69 -12.72 26.66
CA ILE A 392 -3.88 -12.06 27.18
C ILE A 392 -3.52 -11.02 28.25
N ILE A 393 -4.27 -9.93 28.31
CA ILE A 393 -4.19 -8.88 29.34
C ILE A 393 -5.60 -8.57 29.83
N GLY A 394 -5.76 -8.43 31.14
CA GLY A 394 -7.03 -7.99 31.73
C GLY A 394 -7.39 -6.55 31.31
N MET A 395 -8.67 -6.25 31.20
CA MET A 395 -9.12 -4.94 30.70
C MET A 395 -8.61 -3.79 31.58
N ASP A 396 -8.74 -3.90 32.90
CA ASP A 396 -8.29 -2.87 33.82
C ASP A 396 -6.78 -2.62 33.74
N ALA A 397 -5.99 -3.70 33.63
CA ALA A 397 -4.55 -3.62 33.45
C ALA A 397 -4.15 -2.96 32.13
N PHE A 398 -4.90 -3.24 31.06
CA PHE A 398 -4.70 -2.61 29.75
C PHE A 398 -5.02 -1.11 29.79
N LEU A 399 -6.17 -0.74 30.32
CA LEU A 399 -6.58 0.65 30.44
C LEU A 399 -5.62 1.45 31.36
N ALA A 400 -5.24 0.90 32.51
CA ALA A 400 -4.26 1.53 33.41
C ALA A 400 -2.90 1.78 32.71
N ARG A 401 -2.53 0.93 31.76
CA ARG A 401 -1.26 1.04 31.04
C ARG A 401 -1.31 2.05 29.89
N TYR A 402 -2.42 2.17 29.17
CA TYR A 402 -2.47 2.84 27.87
C TYR A 402 -3.44 4.04 27.80
N LEU A 403 -4.45 4.12 28.69
CA LEU A 403 -5.44 5.18 28.66
C LEU A 403 -4.79 6.55 28.92
N GLY A 404 -5.14 7.54 28.11
CA GLY A 404 -4.64 8.92 28.24
C GLY A 404 -3.24 9.19 27.70
N ARG A 405 -2.47 8.14 27.33
CA ARG A 405 -1.10 8.31 26.81
C ARG A 405 -1.06 8.80 25.36
N GLY A 406 -2.17 8.72 24.62
CA GLY A 406 -2.28 9.17 23.23
C GLY A 406 -2.43 10.69 23.06
N LYS A 407 -2.83 11.42 24.10
CA LYS A 407 -3.14 12.86 24.00
C LYS A 407 -1.89 13.74 23.96
N ASP A 408 -0.82 13.38 24.66
CA ASP A 408 0.41 14.18 24.73
C ASP A 408 1.26 14.10 23.44
N GLN A 409 0.93 13.22 22.51
CA GLN A 409 1.71 13.02 21.27
C GLN A 409 0.98 13.44 20.00
N ALA A 410 -0.30 13.78 20.06
CA ALA A 410 -1.05 14.28 18.91
C ALA A 410 -0.76 15.76 18.59
N GLU A 411 -0.24 16.52 19.56
CA GLU A 411 0.14 17.92 19.41
C GLU A 411 1.66 18.13 19.24
N GLY A 412 2.47 17.11 19.48
CA GLY A 412 3.91 17.13 19.25
C GLY A 412 4.27 16.44 17.94
N GLY A 413 4.86 17.15 17.00
CA GLY A 413 5.46 16.60 15.78
C GLY A 413 6.48 15.48 16.09
N PRO A 414 6.99 14.75 15.10
CA PRO A 414 7.84 13.59 15.31
C PRO A 414 9.05 13.95 16.17
N ALA A 415 9.24 13.19 17.24
CA ALA A 415 10.42 13.31 18.07
C ALA A 415 11.69 13.23 17.20
N PRO A 416 12.68 14.10 17.40
CA PRO A 416 13.91 14.09 16.63
C PRO A 416 14.58 12.72 16.76
N ALA A 417 15.05 12.20 15.62
CA ALA A 417 15.83 10.98 15.58
C ALA A 417 17.05 11.14 16.46
N SER A 418 17.07 10.57 17.66
CA SER A 418 18.28 10.42 18.44
C SER A 418 19.24 9.54 17.64
N ARG A 419 20.35 10.14 17.26
CA ARG A 419 21.55 9.45 16.78
C ARG A 419 21.96 8.39 17.81
N LEU A 420 21.90 7.14 17.41
CA LEU A 420 22.80 6.05 17.86
C LEU A 420 22.72 4.93 16.82
#